data_e75c9f4b8ada3caa68060a290e7d4404
#
_entry.id   e75c9f4b8ada3caa68060a290e7d4404
#
_cell.length_a   1.000
_cell.length_b   1.000
_cell.length_c   1.000
_cell.angle_alpha   90.00
_cell.angle_beta   90.00
_cell.angle_gamma   90.00
#
_symmetry.space_group_name_H-M   'P 1'
#
loop_
_entity.id
_entity.type
_entity.pdbx_description
1 polymer ?
#
loop_
_entity_poly.entity_id
_entity_poly.type
_entity_poly.pdbx_seq_one_letter_code
_entity_poly.pdbx_strand_id
1 'polypeptide(L)'
;MSNRVEIRRLITGIPGFDELLGGGVPEFSFNVIAGTPGSGKTTLAHQMMFAMANPSQRALFFTVLGEPPLKMLRYQQQFSFFDFEKIDQSIRFVNLASDMVDGDFDRVLARSNDHGADSLQHFVQQLGMHMTSWQATTFLIGEYLQPEEEAGPVFTVADGIIWLSQLVRGDSMVRKMQIVKMRGMSHKLGTHTFRMSGNGIEVFRRAVFQESDVPRPQYGVHERLSLGVPALDEMLCGGLPAGYSLLVVGPSGSGKTMLTTEFLEEGQRRGEPGVIAAFEKSPNQLLSNRLNALVESGAVGVINTRTLDLSIDEILHDLVAMIEKMKAKRVVIDSLSGFELALSSIFRDNFREALYRLVAILTGMGTTVLMTAELEDRYTVLQFSSYGNAFLADAIIMQRYVELDGQMKRVVSVVKVRGSDHSKDVRFFDIEGGTITVGRRLSGYSGILSGQPVRGGHASVRRRKKLSLGR
;
A
#
# COMPACT_ATOMS: atom_id res chain seq x y z
N MET A 1 -1.34 -25.70 -35.83
CA MET A 1 -0.34 -25.04 -34.98
C MET A 1 -0.34 -23.58 -35.36
N SER A 2 -0.70 -22.68 -34.44
CA SER A 2 -0.82 -21.23 -34.71
C SER A 2 0.59 -20.65 -34.89
N ASN A 3 0.88 -20.20 -36.11
CA ASN A 3 2.13 -19.49 -36.44
C ASN A 3 2.04 -18.02 -35.93
N ARG A 4 1.85 -17.84 -34.60
CA ARG A 4 1.86 -16.51 -34.01
C ARG A 4 3.31 -16.11 -33.81
N VAL A 5 3.68 -14.96 -34.39
CA VAL A 5 4.97 -14.32 -34.13
C VAL A 5 4.96 -13.87 -32.66
N GLU A 6 5.89 -14.38 -31.88
CA GLU A 6 6.05 -13.96 -30.49
C GLU A 6 6.80 -12.63 -30.44
N ILE A 7 6.16 -11.63 -29.83
CA ILE A 7 6.79 -10.31 -29.64
C ILE A 7 7.78 -10.41 -28.47
N ARG A 8 9.06 -10.27 -28.77
CA ARG A 8 10.10 -10.23 -27.75
C ARG A 8 9.96 -8.98 -26.89
N ARG A 9 10.23 -9.11 -25.59
CA ARG A 9 10.09 -8.05 -24.61
C ARG A 9 11.43 -7.70 -24.00
N LEU A 10 11.68 -6.42 -23.87
CA LEU A 10 12.86 -5.88 -23.22
C LEU A 10 12.53 -5.59 -21.76
N ILE A 11 13.27 -6.22 -20.86
CA ILE A 11 13.14 -5.99 -19.41
C ILE A 11 13.71 -4.62 -19.09
N THR A 12 12.93 -3.77 -18.44
CA THR A 12 13.32 -2.38 -18.14
C THR A 12 14.28 -2.28 -16.97
N GLY A 13 14.32 -3.30 -16.11
CA GLY A 13 15.13 -3.32 -14.89
C GLY A 13 14.65 -2.36 -13.80
N ILE A 14 13.46 -1.79 -13.96
CA ILE A 14 12.85 -0.92 -12.95
C ILE A 14 11.92 -1.74 -12.08
N PRO A 15 12.11 -1.78 -10.75
CA PRO A 15 11.27 -2.54 -9.85
C PRO A 15 9.77 -2.19 -10.03
N GLY A 16 8.93 -3.20 -10.19
CA GLY A 16 7.49 -3.08 -10.37
C GLY A 16 7.02 -2.60 -11.75
N PHE A 17 7.90 -2.03 -12.59
CA PHE A 17 7.49 -1.47 -13.88
C PHE A 17 7.24 -2.54 -14.95
N ASP A 18 8.10 -3.55 -15.03
CA ASP A 18 7.92 -4.66 -15.99
C ASP A 18 6.59 -5.40 -15.76
N GLU A 19 6.15 -5.51 -14.52
CA GLU A 19 4.86 -6.09 -14.18
C GLU A 19 3.68 -5.24 -14.70
N LEU A 20 3.81 -3.90 -14.67
CA LEU A 20 2.80 -3.00 -15.24
C LEU A 20 2.71 -3.16 -16.74
N LEU A 21 3.86 -3.33 -17.40
CA LEU A 21 3.96 -3.53 -18.84
C LEU A 21 3.56 -4.94 -19.29
N GLY A 22 3.25 -5.85 -18.33
CA GLY A 22 2.93 -7.23 -18.66
C GLY A 22 4.16 -8.04 -19.11
N GLY A 23 5.36 -7.67 -18.63
CA GLY A 23 6.62 -8.38 -18.82
C GLY A 23 7.69 -7.63 -19.61
N GLY A 24 7.62 -6.31 -19.68
CA GLY A 24 8.62 -5.46 -20.33
C GLY A 24 8.12 -4.71 -21.56
N VAL A 25 8.98 -3.96 -22.24
CA VAL A 25 8.66 -3.15 -23.42
C VAL A 25 8.77 -4.00 -24.69
N PRO A 26 7.83 -3.89 -25.65
CA PRO A 26 7.98 -4.58 -26.95
C PRO A 26 9.25 -4.16 -27.68
N GLU A 27 10.02 -5.12 -28.17
CA GLU A 27 11.21 -4.86 -29.00
C GLU A 27 10.81 -4.14 -30.28
N PHE A 28 11.64 -3.21 -30.73
CA PHE A 28 11.44 -2.37 -31.93
C PHE A 28 10.21 -1.45 -31.91
N SER A 29 9.65 -1.20 -30.74
CA SER A 29 8.54 -0.27 -30.58
C SER A 29 8.99 1.19 -30.47
N PHE A 30 8.14 2.10 -30.92
CA PHE A 30 8.31 3.53 -30.76
C PHE A 30 7.44 4.00 -29.58
N ASN A 31 8.06 4.42 -28.50
CA ASN A 31 7.38 4.75 -27.24
C ASN A 31 7.55 6.22 -26.88
N VAL A 32 6.56 6.76 -26.19
CA VAL A 32 6.58 8.12 -25.66
C VAL A 32 6.56 8.08 -24.13
N ILE A 33 7.49 8.78 -23.49
CA ILE A 33 7.50 9.07 -22.07
C ILE A 33 7.05 10.52 -21.92
N ALA A 34 5.78 10.71 -21.55
CA ALA A 34 5.12 12.00 -21.43
C ALA A 34 4.87 12.38 -19.97
N GLY A 35 4.65 13.64 -19.70
CA GLY A 35 4.21 14.13 -18.40
C GLY A 35 4.74 15.52 -18.03
N THR A 36 4.31 15.99 -16.87
CA THR A 36 4.63 17.34 -16.36
C THR A 36 6.12 17.53 -16.06
N PRO A 37 6.63 18.77 -16.07
CA PRO A 37 8.00 19.07 -15.62
C PRO A 37 8.27 18.50 -14.22
N GLY A 38 9.47 17.97 -14.00
CA GLY A 38 9.87 17.41 -12.69
C GLY A 38 9.24 16.06 -12.33
N SER A 39 8.39 15.46 -13.19
CA SER A 39 7.74 14.17 -12.92
C SER A 39 8.68 12.96 -12.97
N GLY A 40 9.94 13.10 -13.41
CA GLY A 40 10.93 12.01 -13.40
C GLY A 40 11.13 11.32 -14.75
N LYS A 41 10.63 11.88 -15.86
CA LYS A 41 10.76 11.31 -17.24
C LYS A 41 12.19 10.95 -17.61
N THR A 42 13.11 11.90 -17.45
CA THR A 42 14.52 11.71 -17.77
C THR A 42 15.17 10.64 -16.87
N THR A 43 14.83 10.64 -15.58
CA THR A 43 15.33 9.62 -14.65
C THR A 43 14.84 8.23 -15.03
N LEU A 44 13.54 8.09 -15.39
CA LEU A 44 12.97 6.83 -15.89
C LEU A 44 13.73 6.32 -17.12
N ALA A 45 13.92 7.19 -18.13
CA ALA A 45 14.61 6.84 -19.37
C ALA A 45 16.07 6.41 -19.12
N HIS A 46 16.80 7.14 -18.28
CA HIS A 46 18.17 6.80 -17.94
C HIS A 46 18.26 5.48 -17.16
N GLN A 47 17.41 5.27 -16.16
CA GLN A 47 17.41 4.02 -15.40
C GLN A 47 17.17 2.82 -16.32
N MET A 48 16.18 2.90 -17.23
CA MET A 48 15.96 1.87 -18.25
C MET A 48 17.20 1.70 -19.14
N MET A 49 17.77 2.80 -19.62
CA MET A 49 18.96 2.77 -20.47
C MET A 49 20.13 2.06 -19.80
N PHE A 50 20.44 2.41 -18.55
CA PHE A 50 21.51 1.75 -17.79
C PHE A 50 21.23 0.28 -17.51
N ALA A 51 19.97 -0.09 -17.27
CA ALA A 51 19.60 -1.47 -17.03
C ALA A 51 19.69 -2.33 -18.31
N MET A 52 19.22 -1.80 -19.44
CA MET A 52 19.10 -2.54 -20.70
C MET A 52 20.40 -2.57 -21.52
N ALA A 53 21.24 -1.55 -21.41
CA ALA A 53 22.45 -1.45 -22.22
C ALA A 53 23.49 -2.48 -21.82
N ASN A 54 24.05 -3.16 -22.86
CA ASN A 54 25.16 -4.10 -22.77
C ASN A 54 25.92 -4.12 -24.09
N PRO A 55 27.08 -4.80 -24.22
CA PRO A 55 27.88 -4.77 -25.44
C PRO A 55 27.18 -5.26 -26.72
N SER A 56 26.16 -6.13 -26.57
CA SER A 56 25.36 -6.62 -27.71
C SER A 56 24.12 -5.76 -27.98
N GLN A 57 23.70 -4.94 -27.01
CA GLN A 57 22.51 -4.08 -27.07
C GLN A 57 22.89 -2.67 -26.61
N ARG A 58 23.39 -1.88 -27.55
CA ARG A 58 23.86 -0.53 -27.26
C ARG A 58 22.71 0.45 -27.15
N ALA A 59 22.86 1.47 -26.29
CA ALA A 59 21.90 2.56 -26.10
C ALA A 59 22.52 3.88 -26.56
N LEU A 60 21.70 4.69 -27.26
CA LEU A 60 22.03 6.05 -27.67
C LEU A 60 21.05 7.01 -26.97
N PHE A 61 21.60 8.05 -26.38
CA PHE A 61 20.78 9.12 -25.79
C PHE A 61 21.06 10.44 -26.54
N PHE A 62 20.00 10.93 -27.21
CA PHE A 62 20.10 12.17 -27.97
C PHE A 62 19.55 13.33 -27.15
N THR A 63 20.30 14.43 -27.06
CA THR A 63 19.84 15.70 -26.49
C THR A 63 19.66 16.73 -27.58
N VAL A 64 18.46 17.35 -27.64
CA VAL A 64 18.12 18.35 -28.68
C VAL A 64 18.29 19.78 -28.13
N LEU A 65 18.03 20.01 -26.86
CA LEU A 65 18.09 21.32 -26.21
C LEU A 65 19.28 21.38 -25.26
N GLY A 66 20.31 22.08 -25.65
CA GLY A 66 21.35 22.79 -24.90
C GLY A 66 21.82 22.34 -23.52
N GLU A 67 21.35 21.22 -22.99
CA GLU A 67 21.85 20.71 -21.72
C GLU A 67 23.13 19.89 -22.02
N PRO A 68 24.31 20.38 -21.55
CA PRO A 68 25.56 19.66 -21.84
C PRO A 68 25.47 18.23 -21.25
N PRO A 69 25.88 17.19 -22.02
CA PRO A 69 25.90 15.80 -21.54
C PRO A 69 26.62 15.64 -20.19
N LEU A 70 27.67 16.41 -19.96
CA LEU A 70 28.42 16.42 -18.69
C LEU A 70 27.60 16.84 -17.50
N LYS A 71 26.71 17.84 -17.66
CA LYS A 71 25.82 18.28 -16.56
C LYS A 71 24.82 17.19 -16.22
N MET A 72 24.23 16.57 -17.23
CA MET A 72 23.27 15.49 -17.07
C MET A 72 23.90 14.25 -16.39
N LEU A 73 25.10 13.84 -16.83
CA LEU A 73 25.87 12.76 -16.22
C LEU A 73 26.17 13.03 -14.73
N ARG A 74 26.50 14.28 -14.36
CA ARG A 74 26.74 14.66 -12.96
C ARG A 74 25.51 14.41 -12.07
N TYR A 75 24.31 14.66 -12.56
CA TYR A 75 23.08 14.38 -11.82
C TYR A 75 22.81 12.87 -11.75
N GLN A 76 23.06 12.14 -12.81
CA GLN A 76 22.80 10.70 -12.85
C GLN A 76 23.76 9.90 -11.95
N GLN A 77 24.96 10.36 -11.71
CA GLN A 77 25.93 9.76 -10.78
C GLN A 77 25.44 9.70 -9.33
N GLN A 78 24.37 10.43 -8.99
CA GLN A 78 23.76 10.39 -7.64
C GLN A 78 22.88 9.16 -7.44
N PHE A 79 22.54 8.44 -8.50
CA PHE A 79 21.70 7.26 -8.44
C PHE A 79 22.50 5.96 -8.47
N SER A 80 22.07 4.96 -7.71
CA SER A 80 22.74 3.66 -7.63
C SER A 80 22.71 2.85 -8.92
N PHE A 81 21.79 3.17 -9.86
CA PHE A 81 21.74 2.52 -11.18
C PHE A 81 22.83 3.01 -12.15
N PHE A 82 23.52 4.10 -11.81
CA PHE A 82 24.56 4.65 -12.67
C PHE A 82 25.79 3.75 -12.68
N ASP A 83 26.22 3.39 -13.87
CA ASP A 83 27.40 2.57 -14.10
C ASP A 83 28.34 3.29 -15.09
N PHE A 84 29.48 3.76 -14.57
CA PHE A 84 30.44 4.50 -15.36
C PHE A 84 31.10 3.63 -16.44
N GLU A 85 31.24 2.34 -16.20
CA GLU A 85 31.88 1.43 -17.16
C GLU A 85 31.07 1.25 -18.44
N LYS A 86 29.76 1.47 -18.39
CA LYS A 86 28.87 1.42 -19.54
C LYS A 86 28.99 2.62 -20.46
N ILE A 87 29.50 3.74 -19.96
CA ILE A 87 29.66 4.97 -20.76
C ILE A 87 30.72 4.72 -21.85
N ASP A 88 30.41 5.12 -23.07
CA ASP A 88 31.16 4.93 -24.29
C ASP A 88 31.41 3.46 -24.75
N GLN A 89 31.13 2.47 -23.87
CA GLN A 89 31.16 1.06 -24.24
C GLN A 89 29.82 0.58 -24.81
N SER A 90 28.75 0.76 -24.05
CA SER A 90 27.39 0.33 -24.40
C SER A 90 26.38 1.47 -24.39
N ILE A 91 26.70 2.61 -23.77
CA ILE A 91 25.86 3.81 -23.71
C ILE A 91 26.63 4.98 -24.31
N ARG A 92 26.00 5.68 -25.25
CA ARG A 92 26.57 6.89 -25.85
C ARG A 92 25.60 8.05 -25.79
N PHE A 93 26.12 9.20 -25.34
CA PHE A 93 25.35 10.46 -25.33
C PHE A 93 25.75 11.28 -26.57
N VAL A 94 24.74 11.73 -27.31
CA VAL A 94 24.90 12.49 -28.55
C VAL A 94 24.22 13.84 -28.40
N ASN A 95 24.93 14.93 -28.53
CA ASN A 95 24.36 16.27 -28.54
C ASN A 95 24.11 16.69 -29.99
N LEU A 96 22.83 16.70 -30.38
CA LEU A 96 22.42 17.09 -31.71
C LEU A 96 22.62 18.59 -31.99
N ALA A 97 22.71 19.43 -30.96
CA ALA A 97 22.90 20.86 -31.14
C ALA A 97 24.32 21.19 -31.68
N SER A 98 25.35 20.36 -31.40
CA SER A 98 26.70 20.54 -31.92
C SER A 98 26.87 20.03 -33.36
N ASP A 99 26.07 19.02 -33.73
CA ASP A 99 26.17 18.39 -35.06
C ASP A 99 25.25 19.04 -36.10
N MET A 100 24.36 19.98 -35.61
CA MET A 100 23.38 20.65 -36.45
C MET A 100 23.79 22.02 -37.00
N VAL A 101 25.06 22.37 -36.89
CA VAL A 101 25.61 23.64 -37.42
C VAL A 101 25.50 23.74 -38.96
N ASP A 102 25.16 22.67 -39.66
CA ASP A 102 25.02 22.63 -41.11
C ASP A 102 23.58 22.80 -41.66
N GLY A 103 22.67 23.34 -40.89
CA GLY A 103 21.48 24.01 -41.44
C GLY A 103 20.28 23.16 -41.90
N ASP A 104 20.32 21.86 -41.83
CA ASP A 104 19.20 21.01 -42.29
C ASP A 104 18.05 20.88 -41.32
N PHE A 105 18.29 20.98 -40.03
CA PHE A 105 17.24 20.87 -39.03
C PHE A 105 16.44 22.17 -38.82
N ASP A 106 17.11 23.31 -38.91
CA ASP A 106 16.42 24.61 -38.93
C ASP A 106 15.48 24.73 -40.13
N ARG A 107 15.82 24.07 -41.27
CA ARG A 107 14.92 23.94 -42.40
C ARG A 107 13.75 23.02 -42.15
N VAL A 108 13.91 21.97 -41.35
CA VAL A 108 12.82 21.05 -40.95
C VAL A 108 11.94 21.73 -39.93
N LEU A 109 12.50 22.46 -38.94
CA LEU A 109 11.75 23.25 -37.97
C LEU A 109 11.06 24.47 -38.63
N ALA A 110 11.73 25.16 -39.55
CA ALA A 110 11.11 26.29 -40.28
C ALA A 110 9.95 25.83 -41.17
N ARG A 111 10.05 24.65 -41.82
CA ARG A 111 8.94 24.05 -42.54
C ARG A 111 7.79 23.58 -41.62
N SER A 112 8.10 23.17 -40.37
CA SER A 112 7.08 22.81 -39.40
C SER A 112 6.31 24.00 -38.86
N ASN A 113 6.92 25.18 -38.83
CA ASN A 113 6.24 26.42 -38.43
C ASN A 113 5.28 26.97 -39.51
N ASP A 114 5.52 26.64 -40.78
CA ASP A 114 4.65 27.11 -41.90
C ASP A 114 3.41 26.24 -42.14
N HIS A 115 3.35 25.00 -41.62
CA HIS A 115 2.27 24.04 -41.91
C HIS A 115 1.59 23.43 -40.70
N GLY A 116 1.80 23.93 -39.49
CA GLY A 116 1.06 23.53 -38.29
C GLY A 116 1.24 22.07 -37.85
N ALA A 117 0.24 21.50 -37.17
CA ALA A 117 0.26 20.16 -36.55
C ALA A 117 0.56 19.02 -37.53
N ASP A 118 0.18 19.15 -38.82
CA ASP A 118 0.36 18.10 -39.83
C ASP A 118 1.84 17.85 -40.17
N SER A 119 2.69 18.87 -40.12
CA SER A 119 4.14 18.69 -40.40
C SER A 119 4.88 18.01 -39.28
N LEU A 120 4.53 18.30 -38.03
CA LEU A 120 5.09 17.61 -36.86
C LEU A 120 4.68 16.14 -36.84
N GLN A 121 3.44 15.84 -37.18
CA GLN A 121 2.94 14.47 -37.32
C GLN A 121 3.74 13.68 -38.34
N HIS A 122 3.94 14.27 -39.52
CA HIS A 122 4.69 13.64 -40.59
C HIS A 122 6.16 13.39 -40.19
N PHE A 123 6.81 14.37 -39.55
CA PHE A 123 8.16 14.23 -39.03
C PHE A 123 8.29 13.10 -38.02
N VAL A 124 7.41 13.07 -36.99
CA VAL A 124 7.43 12.03 -35.97
C VAL A 124 7.12 10.65 -36.55
N GLN A 125 6.23 10.59 -37.54
CA GLN A 125 5.92 9.35 -38.26
C GLN A 125 7.14 8.85 -39.06
N GLN A 126 7.85 9.73 -39.77
CA GLN A 126 9.09 9.39 -40.48
C GLN A 126 10.18 8.93 -39.50
N LEU A 127 10.36 9.66 -38.40
CA LEU A 127 11.30 9.28 -37.35
C LEU A 127 10.99 7.88 -36.82
N GLY A 128 9.75 7.61 -36.45
CA GLY A 128 9.30 6.30 -35.98
C GLY A 128 9.55 5.17 -36.99
N MET A 129 9.27 5.42 -38.27
CA MET A 129 9.55 4.44 -39.36
C MET A 129 11.04 4.17 -39.53
N HIS A 130 11.88 5.20 -39.49
CA HIS A 130 13.34 5.03 -39.60
C HIS A 130 13.89 4.25 -38.41
N MET A 131 13.48 4.61 -37.17
CA MET A 131 13.93 3.92 -35.96
C MET A 131 13.50 2.44 -35.94
N THR A 132 12.27 2.15 -36.36
CA THR A 132 11.79 0.78 -36.51
C THR A 132 12.53 0.00 -37.59
N SER A 133 12.86 0.64 -38.72
CA SER A 133 13.64 0.01 -39.81
C SER A 133 15.08 -0.34 -39.36
N TRP A 134 15.61 0.41 -38.41
CA TRP A 134 16.90 0.11 -37.79
C TRP A 134 16.81 -0.92 -36.65
N GLN A 135 15.64 -1.50 -36.43
CA GLN A 135 15.40 -2.44 -35.33
C GLN A 135 15.75 -1.83 -33.95
N ALA A 136 15.45 -0.54 -33.78
CA ALA A 136 15.71 0.18 -32.54
C ALA A 136 14.41 0.33 -31.73
N THR A 137 14.46 -0.06 -30.46
CA THR A 137 13.41 0.33 -29.51
C THR A 137 13.68 1.76 -29.05
N THR A 138 12.71 2.64 -29.29
CA THR A 138 12.89 4.09 -29.17
C THR A 138 11.98 4.66 -28.09
N PHE A 139 12.51 5.61 -27.31
CA PHE A 139 11.76 6.38 -26.33
C PHE A 139 11.90 7.87 -26.64
N LEU A 140 10.78 8.51 -26.99
CA LEU A 140 10.68 9.96 -27.12
C LEU A 140 10.23 10.55 -25.79
N ILE A 141 11.01 11.46 -25.22
CA ILE A 141 10.70 12.13 -23.95
C ILE A 141 10.12 13.51 -24.25
N GLY A 142 8.90 13.77 -23.77
CA GLY A 142 8.21 15.03 -24.01
C GLY A 142 7.56 15.61 -22.76
N GLU A 143 7.48 16.95 -22.71
CA GLU A 143 6.74 17.66 -21.67
C GLU A 143 5.32 17.92 -22.14
N TYR A 144 4.34 17.44 -21.37
CA TYR A 144 2.92 17.58 -21.64
C TYR A 144 2.18 17.82 -20.33
N LEU A 145 1.16 18.68 -20.36
CA LEU A 145 0.44 19.07 -19.14
C LEU A 145 -0.75 18.16 -18.85
N GLN A 146 -1.44 17.66 -19.85
CA GLN A 146 -2.63 16.80 -19.68
C GLN A 146 -2.67 15.68 -20.74
N PRO A 147 -3.11 14.46 -20.37
CA PRO A 147 -3.20 13.33 -21.31
C PRO A 147 -4.32 13.46 -22.35
N GLU A 148 -5.38 14.19 -22.03
CA GLU A 148 -6.64 14.18 -22.79
C GLU A 148 -6.77 15.36 -23.76
N GLU A 149 -6.13 16.50 -23.48
CA GLU A 149 -6.27 17.74 -24.28
C GLU A 149 -5.24 17.85 -25.42
N GLU A 150 -4.13 17.13 -25.31
CA GLU A 150 -3.07 17.16 -26.30
C GLU A 150 -2.97 15.83 -27.05
N ALA A 151 -4.08 15.41 -27.71
CA ALA A 151 -4.02 14.32 -28.69
C ALA A 151 -3.16 14.72 -29.89
N GLY A 152 -1.91 15.11 -29.60
CA GLY A 152 -0.95 15.53 -30.61
C GLY A 152 -0.59 14.37 -31.53
N PRO A 153 -0.10 14.68 -32.72
CA PRO A 153 0.32 13.70 -33.74
C PRO A 153 1.23 12.60 -33.20
N VAL A 154 2.06 12.93 -32.22
CA VAL A 154 3.03 12.03 -31.59
C VAL A 154 2.36 10.84 -30.90
N PHE A 155 1.25 11.08 -30.17
CA PHE A 155 0.51 10.02 -29.46
C PHE A 155 -0.20 9.05 -30.41
N THR A 156 -0.58 9.53 -31.58
CA THR A 156 -1.22 8.70 -32.61
C THR A 156 -0.24 7.68 -33.17
N VAL A 157 1.00 8.11 -33.46
CA VAL A 157 2.06 7.30 -34.07
C VAL A 157 2.66 6.31 -33.07
N ALA A 158 2.79 6.69 -31.79
CA ALA A 158 3.45 5.88 -30.77
C ALA A 158 2.81 4.50 -30.61
N ASP A 159 3.62 3.48 -30.42
CA ASP A 159 3.21 2.13 -30.04
C ASP A 159 2.93 2.02 -28.56
N GLY A 160 3.75 2.70 -27.72
CA GLY A 160 3.61 2.80 -26.29
C GLY A 160 3.55 4.24 -25.80
N ILE A 161 2.72 4.51 -24.80
CA ILE A 161 2.63 5.82 -24.12
C ILE A 161 2.67 5.59 -22.63
N ILE A 162 3.73 6.10 -22.00
CA ILE A 162 3.97 6.06 -20.56
C ILE A 162 3.78 7.49 -20.05
N TRP A 163 2.78 7.70 -19.20
CA TRP A 163 2.47 9.00 -18.64
C TRP A 163 2.94 9.11 -17.20
N LEU A 164 3.72 10.16 -16.90
CA LEU A 164 4.18 10.49 -15.55
C LEU A 164 3.55 11.80 -15.09
N SER A 165 3.01 11.79 -13.89
CA SER A 165 2.43 12.99 -13.28
C SER A 165 2.88 13.13 -11.83
N GLN A 166 2.83 14.35 -11.33
CA GLN A 166 2.99 14.64 -9.91
C GLN A 166 1.78 15.43 -9.43
N LEU A 167 1.26 15.04 -8.27
CA LEU A 167 0.16 15.69 -7.59
C LEU A 167 0.68 16.30 -6.31
N VAL A 168 0.41 17.59 -6.11
CA VAL A 168 0.77 18.32 -4.89
C VAL A 168 -0.51 18.71 -4.17
N ARG A 169 -0.61 18.42 -2.88
CA ARG A 169 -1.71 18.84 -2.01
C ARG A 169 -1.16 19.21 -0.63
N GLY A 170 -1.23 20.49 -0.30
CA GLY A 170 -0.53 21.01 0.88
C GLY A 170 0.98 20.79 0.74
N ASP A 171 1.60 20.20 1.76
CA ASP A 171 3.04 19.87 1.79
C ASP A 171 3.35 18.47 1.22
N SER A 172 2.35 17.74 0.78
CA SER A 172 2.48 16.38 0.24
C SER A 172 2.63 16.38 -1.28
N MET A 173 3.57 15.59 -1.79
CA MET A 173 3.76 15.36 -3.23
C MET A 173 3.75 13.87 -3.55
N VAL A 174 2.84 13.45 -4.41
CA VAL A 174 2.73 12.06 -4.88
C VAL A 174 3.00 12.00 -6.38
N ARG A 175 3.86 11.07 -6.79
CA ARG A 175 4.13 10.79 -8.20
C ARG A 175 3.33 9.59 -8.67
N LYS A 176 2.74 9.71 -9.85
CA LYS A 176 1.92 8.67 -10.48
C LYS A 176 2.39 8.37 -11.90
N MET A 177 2.27 7.09 -12.26
CA MET A 177 2.56 6.57 -13.58
C MET A 177 1.32 5.87 -14.14
N GLN A 178 1.08 6.03 -15.43
CA GLN A 178 0.01 5.36 -16.15
C GLN A 178 0.53 4.87 -17.50
N ILE A 179 0.20 3.64 -17.85
CA ILE A 179 0.36 3.13 -19.21
C ILE A 179 -0.91 3.48 -19.97
N VAL A 180 -0.84 4.52 -20.80
CA VAL A 180 -1.99 5.00 -21.57
C VAL A 180 -2.24 4.10 -22.78
N LYS A 181 -1.16 3.61 -23.39
CA LYS A 181 -1.21 2.78 -24.60
C LYS A 181 -0.01 1.83 -24.63
N MET A 182 -0.23 0.60 -25.07
CA MET A 182 0.82 -0.34 -25.42
C MET A 182 0.30 -1.31 -26.48
N ARG A 183 0.75 -1.16 -27.71
CA ARG A 183 0.30 -1.99 -28.85
C ARG A 183 0.81 -3.42 -28.72
N GLY A 184 -0.04 -4.37 -29.05
CA GLY A 184 0.33 -5.80 -29.09
C GLY A 184 0.48 -6.49 -27.74
N MET A 185 0.21 -5.78 -26.65
CA MET A 185 0.35 -6.30 -25.27
C MET A 185 -0.79 -5.89 -24.35
N SER A 186 -1.10 -6.76 -23.40
CA SER A 186 -1.92 -6.38 -22.25
C SER A 186 -1.03 -5.71 -21.20
N HIS A 187 -1.47 -4.61 -20.65
CA HIS A 187 -0.82 -3.90 -19.55
C HIS A 187 -1.80 -3.68 -18.40
N LYS A 188 -1.30 -3.32 -17.23
CA LYS A 188 -2.15 -3.03 -16.07
C LYS A 188 -2.79 -1.67 -16.23
N LEU A 189 -4.13 -1.65 -16.12
CA LEU A 189 -4.92 -0.41 -16.26
C LEU A 189 -4.86 0.45 -14.99
N GLY A 190 -5.06 1.76 -15.17
CA GLY A 190 -5.15 2.74 -14.09
C GLY A 190 -3.84 3.47 -13.81
N THR A 191 -3.86 4.27 -12.75
CA THR A 191 -2.70 5.04 -12.29
C THR A 191 -2.02 4.32 -11.14
N HIS A 192 -0.72 4.22 -11.21
CA HIS A 192 0.13 3.53 -10.23
C HIS A 192 1.04 4.55 -9.55
N THR A 193 1.29 4.38 -8.27
CA THR A 193 2.21 5.26 -7.53
C THR A 193 3.64 4.82 -7.79
N PHE A 194 4.56 5.77 -7.86
CA PHE A 194 5.99 5.45 -7.87
C PHE A 194 6.77 6.40 -6.96
N ARG A 195 7.88 5.93 -6.47
CA ARG A 195 8.85 6.69 -5.68
C ARG A 195 10.13 6.89 -6.45
N MET A 196 10.78 8.02 -6.23
CA MET A 196 12.12 8.32 -6.73
C MET A 196 13.02 8.56 -5.53
N SER A 197 14.04 7.76 -5.41
CA SER A 197 15.03 7.81 -4.32
C SER A 197 16.46 7.75 -4.89
N GLY A 198 17.48 7.69 -4.03
CA GLY A 198 18.85 7.42 -4.47
C GLY A 198 19.03 6.10 -5.24
N ASN A 199 18.10 5.17 -5.10
CA ASN A 199 18.10 3.90 -5.86
C ASN A 199 17.41 4.02 -7.23
N GLY A 200 16.92 5.20 -7.59
CA GLY A 200 16.16 5.43 -8.81
C GLY A 200 14.65 5.41 -8.57
N ILE A 201 13.94 5.02 -9.62
CA ILE A 201 12.47 4.88 -9.63
C ILE A 201 12.10 3.45 -9.26
N GLU A 202 11.12 3.34 -8.38
CA GLU A 202 10.42 2.12 -8.01
C GLU A 202 8.92 2.33 -8.15
N VAL A 203 8.23 1.41 -8.80
CA VAL A 203 6.82 1.52 -9.14
C VAL A 203 5.99 0.56 -8.29
N PHE A 204 4.98 1.10 -7.61
CA PHE A 204 4.06 0.34 -6.78
C PHE A 204 2.76 0.10 -7.53
N ARG A 205 2.54 -1.15 -7.88
CA ARG A 205 1.34 -1.55 -8.60
C ARG A 205 0.11 -1.29 -7.74
N ARG A 206 -0.88 -0.59 -8.30
CA ARG A 206 -2.19 -0.53 -7.66
C ARG A 206 -2.73 -1.96 -7.54
N ALA A 207 -2.95 -2.40 -6.32
CA ALA A 207 -3.55 -3.69 -6.08
C ALA A 207 -5.01 -3.65 -6.53
N VAL A 208 -5.29 -4.33 -7.64
CA VAL A 208 -6.66 -4.51 -8.14
C VAL A 208 -7.22 -5.73 -7.42
N PHE A 209 -8.17 -5.48 -6.55
CA PHE A 209 -8.93 -6.52 -5.89
C PHE A 209 -9.96 -7.09 -6.88
N GLN A 210 -9.82 -8.35 -7.24
CA GLN A 210 -10.90 -9.10 -7.87
C GLN A 210 -11.56 -9.92 -6.75
N GLU A 211 -12.87 -9.77 -6.59
CA GLU A 211 -13.64 -10.54 -5.60
C GLU A 211 -13.46 -12.06 -5.75
N SER A 212 -13.07 -12.52 -6.95
CA SER A 212 -12.73 -13.91 -7.24
C SER A 212 -11.41 -14.38 -6.61
N ASP A 213 -10.50 -13.46 -6.28
CA ASP A 213 -9.16 -13.81 -5.82
C ASP A 213 -9.09 -13.99 -4.29
N VAL A 214 -10.19 -13.66 -3.60
CA VAL A 214 -10.30 -13.90 -2.16
C VAL A 214 -10.87 -15.27 -1.95
N PRO A 215 -10.13 -16.20 -1.34
CA PRO A 215 -10.74 -17.40 -0.79
C PRO A 215 -11.82 -16.93 0.19
N ARG A 216 -13.08 -17.11 -0.18
CA ARG A 216 -14.17 -16.82 0.77
C ARG A 216 -13.92 -17.71 1.97
N PRO A 217 -13.85 -17.15 3.19
CA PRO A 217 -13.75 -17.98 4.37
C PRO A 217 -14.88 -19.01 4.30
N GLN A 218 -14.55 -20.29 4.23
CA GLN A 218 -15.57 -21.34 4.33
C GLN A 218 -16.06 -21.30 5.77
N TYR A 219 -17.22 -20.72 5.99
CA TYR A 219 -17.85 -20.71 7.31
C TYR A 219 -18.10 -22.17 7.73
N GLY A 220 -17.43 -22.63 8.77
CA GLY A 220 -17.79 -23.93 9.36
C GLY A 220 -16.70 -24.67 10.16
N VAL A 221 -15.52 -24.87 9.63
CA VAL A 221 -14.47 -25.62 10.36
C VAL A 221 -13.14 -24.89 10.11
N HIS A 222 -12.85 -23.92 10.95
CA HIS A 222 -11.59 -23.21 10.87
C HIS A 222 -10.69 -23.64 12.01
N GLU A 223 -9.43 -23.88 11.69
CA GLU A 223 -8.35 -23.83 12.67
C GLU A 223 -8.44 -22.49 13.41
N ARG A 224 -8.32 -22.51 14.72
CA ARG A 224 -8.39 -21.30 15.55
C ARG A 224 -7.01 -20.89 16.03
N LEU A 225 -6.71 -19.64 15.88
CA LEU A 225 -5.49 -19.04 16.40
C LEU A 225 -5.76 -18.46 17.79
N SER A 226 -4.93 -18.84 18.74
CA SER A 226 -4.93 -18.22 20.07
C SER A 226 -4.38 -16.79 19.99
N LEU A 227 -4.96 -15.88 20.75
CA LEU A 227 -4.48 -14.52 20.94
C LEU A 227 -3.34 -14.43 21.98
N GLY A 228 -2.98 -15.53 22.61
CA GLY A 228 -1.98 -15.57 23.68
C GLY A 228 -2.53 -15.24 25.07
N VAL A 229 -3.83 -14.98 25.19
CA VAL A 229 -4.54 -14.69 26.44
C VAL A 229 -5.66 -15.72 26.64
N PRO A 230 -5.43 -16.80 27.42
CA PRO A 230 -6.33 -17.94 27.51
C PRO A 230 -7.80 -17.59 27.81
N ALA A 231 -8.04 -16.66 28.72
CA ALA A 231 -9.40 -16.25 29.06
C ALA A 231 -10.09 -15.44 27.93
N LEU A 232 -9.30 -14.78 27.08
CA LEU A 232 -9.83 -14.09 25.90
C LEU A 232 -10.10 -15.10 24.77
N ASP A 233 -9.27 -16.11 24.63
CA ASP A 233 -9.51 -17.23 23.72
C ASP A 233 -10.78 -17.99 24.10
N GLU A 234 -11.03 -18.20 25.42
CA GLU A 234 -12.30 -18.74 25.92
C GLU A 234 -13.49 -17.87 25.50
N MET A 235 -13.38 -16.54 25.64
CA MET A 235 -14.42 -15.61 25.20
C MET A 235 -14.69 -15.67 23.68
N LEU A 236 -13.70 -16.06 22.90
CA LEU A 236 -13.80 -16.31 21.46
C LEU A 236 -14.16 -17.76 21.10
N CYS A 237 -14.56 -18.58 22.07
CA CYS A 237 -14.85 -20.01 21.87
C CYS A 237 -13.67 -20.81 21.31
N GLY A 238 -12.47 -20.58 21.86
CA GLY A 238 -11.24 -21.30 21.53
C GLY A 238 -10.27 -20.51 20.63
N GLY A 239 -10.41 -19.20 20.53
CA GLY A 239 -9.54 -18.32 19.76
C GLY A 239 -10.20 -17.75 18.50
N LEU A 240 -9.44 -17.01 17.70
CA LEU A 240 -9.90 -16.38 16.46
C LEU A 240 -9.82 -17.38 15.30
N PRO A 241 -10.85 -17.52 14.44
CA PRO A 241 -10.70 -18.32 13.24
C PRO A 241 -9.55 -17.85 12.36
N ALA A 242 -8.75 -18.78 11.83
CA ALA A 242 -7.61 -18.46 10.96
C ALA A 242 -8.06 -17.72 9.70
N GLY A 243 -7.28 -16.76 9.26
CA GLY A 243 -7.59 -15.92 8.10
C GLY A 243 -8.61 -14.81 8.37
N TYR A 244 -9.04 -14.60 9.63
CA TYR A 244 -9.95 -13.51 9.99
C TYR A 244 -9.21 -12.22 10.26
N SER A 245 -9.94 -11.11 10.09
CA SER A 245 -9.54 -9.79 10.54
C SER A 245 -10.16 -9.47 11.90
N LEU A 246 -9.31 -9.12 12.87
CA LEU A 246 -9.69 -8.71 14.21
C LEU A 246 -9.41 -7.22 14.40
N LEU A 247 -10.41 -6.48 14.84
CA LEU A 247 -10.27 -5.08 15.24
C LEU A 247 -10.33 -4.98 16.78
N VAL A 248 -9.26 -4.48 17.39
CA VAL A 248 -9.19 -4.18 18.82
C VAL A 248 -9.35 -2.67 19.01
N VAL A 249 -10.45 -2.27 19.63
CA VAL A 249 -10.78 -0.86 19.87
C VAL A 249 -10.72 -0.51 21.33
N GLY A 250 -10.24 0.67 21.65
CA GLY A 250 -10.20 1.17 23.03
C GLY A 250 -9.48 2.50 23.16
N PRO A 251 -9.66 3.21 24.30
CA PRO A 251 -8.98 4.47 24.56
C PRO A 251 -7.45 4.28 24.65
N SER A 252 -6.71 5.39 24.62
CA SER A 252 -5.27 5.37 24.84
C SER A 252 -4.92 4.73 26.18
N GLY A 253 -3.86 3.93 26.25
CA GLY A 253 -3.44 3.22 27.46
C GLY A 253 -4.29 2.03 27.87
N SER A 254 -5.33 1.66 27.10
CA SER A 254 -6.20 0.51 27.44
C SER A 254 -5.53 -0.86 27.31
N GLY A 255 -4.34 -0.96 26.68
CA GLY A 255 -3.62 -2.22 26.51
C GLY A 255 -3.68 -2.83 25.11
N LYS A 256 -4.10 -2.07 24.09
CA LYS A 256 -4.18 -2.55 22.69
C LYS A 256 -2.83 -3.09 22.20
N THR A 257 -1.77 -2.31 22.33
CA THR A 257 -0.41 -2.72 21.94
C THR A 257 0.11 -3.91 22.75
N MET A 258 -0.32 -4.07 24.01
CA MET A 258 0.01 -5.26 24.79
C MET A 258 -0.63 -6.51 24.19
N LEU A 259 -1.90 -6.41 23.78
CA LEU A 259 -2.57 -7.55 23.14
C LEU A 259 -1.94 -7.91 21.79
N THR A 260 -1.45 -6.92 21.02
CA THR A 260 -0.71 -7.21 19.78
C THR A 260 0.60 -7.96 20.07
N THR A 261 1.30 -7.61 21.17
CA THR A 261 2.52 -8.32 21.60
C THR A 261 2.20 -9.75 22.00
N GLU A 262 1.16 -9.99 22.83
CA GLU A 262 0.72 -11.36 23.22
C GLU A 262 0.40 -12.21 21.97
N PHE A 263 -0.31 -11.61 21.00
CA PHE A 263 -0.67 -12.28 19.75
C PHE A 263 0.53 -12.72 18.93
N LEU A 264 1.57 -11.89 18.86
CA LEU A 264 2.82 -12.21 18.14
C LEU A 264 3.70 -13.21 18.91
N GLU A 265 3.78 -13.09 20.23
CA GLU A 265 4.52 -14.06 21.07
C GLU A 265 3.90 -15.45 21.02
N GLU A 266 2.57 -15.52 21.02
CA GLU A 266 1.89 -16.82 20.84
C GLU A 266 2.20 -17.40 19.47
N GLY A 267 2.32 -16.55 18.43
CA GLY A 267 2.79 -16.98 17.11
C GLY A 267 4.19 -17.61 17.18
N GLN A 268 5.14 -16.95 17.86
CA GLN A 268 6.49 -17.51 18.05
C GLN A 268 6.44 -18.86 18.77
N ARG A 269 5.66 -18.98 19.84
CA ARG A 269 5.51 -20.25 20.60
C ARG A 269 4.97 -21.39 19.76
N ARG A 270 4.14 -21.09 18.74
CA ARG A 270 3.54 -22.07 17.82
C ARG A 270 4.32 -22.27 16.54
N GLY A 271 5.44 -21.57 16.33
CA GLY A 271 6.19 -21.60 15.08
C GLY A 271 5.43 -20.91 13.92
N GLU A 272 4.61 -19.93 14.22
CA GLU A 272 3.84 -19.10 13.28
C GLU A 272 4.46 -17.71 13.20
N PRO A 273 5.30 -17.42 12.21
CA PRO A 273 5.93 -16.10 12.08
C PRO A 273 4.89 -14.98 11.95
N GLY A 274 5.27 -13.79 12.46
CA GLY A 274 4.41 -12.62 12.43
C GLY A 274 5.05 -11.44 11.69
N VAL A 275 4.21 -10.50 11.26
CA VAL A 275 4.63 -9.20 10.71
C VAL A 275 3.88 -8.11 11.44
N ILE A 276 4.58 -7.06 11.85
CA ILE A 276 3.96 -5.86 12.43
C ILE A 276 4.26 -4.63 11.58
N ALA A 277 3.21 -3.90 11.21
CA ALA A 277 3.29 -2.55 10.68
C ALA A 277 2.96 -1.55 11.78
N ALA A 278 3.97 -0.77 12.20
CA ALA A 278 3.89 0.18 13.28
C ALA A 278 4.02 1.61 12.76
N PHE A 279 3.03 2.47 13.01
CA PHE A 279 2.92 3.80 12.41
C PHE A 279 3.09 4.96 13.39
N GLU A 280 2.79 4.80 14.67
CA GLU A 280 2.69 5.93 15.61
C GLU A 280 3.99 6.37 16.27
N LYS A 281 4.97 5.49 16.37
CA LYS A 281 6.21 5.79 17.13
C LYS A 281 7.44 5.26 16.39
N SER A 282 8.60 5.82 16.70
CA SER A 282 9.84 5.24 16.19
C SER A 282 10.02 3.81 16.71
N PRO A 283 10.60 2.87 15.94
CA PRO A 283 10.77 1.48 16.38
C PRO A 283 11.45 1.35 17.72
N ASN A 284 12.42 2.20 18.03
CA ASN A 284 13.15 2.19 19.30
C ASN A 284 12.29 2.65 20.51
N GLN A 285 11.11 3.25 20.26
CA GLN A 285 10.18 3.71 21.31
C GLN A 285 8.91 2.87 21.39
N LEU A 286 8.59 2.13 20.32
CA LEU A 286 7.40 1.26 20.22
C LEU A 286 7.64 -0.12 20.79
N LEU A 287 8.85 -0.58 20.65
CA LEU A 287 9.15 -1.96 20.97
C LEU A 287 9.37 -2.06 22.48
N SER A 288 8.35 -2.56 23.18
CA SER A 288 8.58 -3.14 24.51
C SER A 288 9.76 -4.11 24.40
N ASN A 289 10.51 -4.31 25.47
CA ASN A 289 11.62 -5.28 25.47
C ASN A 289 11.18 -6.64 24.90
N ARG A 290 9.91 -7.01 25.10
CA ARG A 290 9.30 -8.25 24.57
C ARG A 290 9.21 -8.27 23.06
N LEU A 291 8.68 -7.22 22.45
CA LEU A 291 8.54 -7.12 20.99
C LEU A 291 9.91 -7.00 20.32
N ASN A 292 10.87 -6.30 20.93
CA ASN A 292 12.25 -6.26 20.45
C ASN A 292 12.87 -7.65 20.38
N ALA A 293 12.70 -8.45 21.43
CA ALA A 293 13.20 -9.83 21.45
C ALA A 293 12.60 -10.70 20.33
N LEU A 294 11.30 -10.49 19.98
CA LEU A 294 10.66 -11.19 18.87
C LEU A 294 11.27 -10.79 17.52
N VAL A 295 11.62 -9.53 17.35
CA VAL A 295 12.25 -9.02 16.14
C VAL A 295 13.69 -9.52 16.02
N GLU A 296 14.46 -9.44 17.08
CA GLU A 296 15.86 -9.92 17.14
C GLU A 296 15.96 -11.43 16.90
N SER A 297 14.99 -12.20 17.39
CA SER A 297 14.90 -13.64 17.11
C SER A 297 14.52 -14.00 15.67
N GLY A 298 14.10 -13.01 14.87
CA GLY A 298 13.58 -13.24 13.52
C GLY A 298 12.16 -13.83 13.45
N ALA A 299 11.46 -13.95 14.58
CA ALA A 299 10.10 -14.46 14.63
C ALA A 299 9.07 -13.42 14.11
N VAL A 300 9.41 -12.13 14.21
CA VAL A 300 8.55 -11.01 13.78
C VAL A 300 9.30 -10.07 12.85
N GLY A 301 8.74 -9.84 11.66
CA GLY A 301 9.18 -8.82 10.73
C GLY A 301 8.54 -7.47 11.06
N VAL A 302 9.30 -6.39 10.95
CA VAL A 302 8.80 -5.04 11.19
C VAL A 302 8.77 -4.25 9.90
N ILE A 303 7.61 -3.73 9.56
CA ILE A 303 7.46 -2.69 8.53
C ILE A 303 7.54 -1.35 9.24
N ASN A 304 8.63 -0.64 8.96
CA ASN A 304 8.90 0.65 9.56
C ASN A 304 8.62 1.78 8.58
N THR A 305 7.49 2.41 8.73
CA THR A 305 7.03 3.50 7.88
C THR A 305 7.40 4.85 8.48
N ARG A 306 8.68 5.20 8.46
CA ARG A 306 9.17 6.49 8.97
C ARG A 306 8.89 7.68 8.05
N THR A 307 8.50 7.45 6.83
CA THR A 307 8.19 8.50 5.85
C THR A 307 6.74 8.91 5.98
N LEU A 308 6.51 10.19 6.18
CA LEU A 308 5.24 10.82 5.86
C LEU A 308 5.07 10.77 4.33
N ASP A 309 3.84 10.81 3.84
CA ASP A 309 3.50 10.80 2.42
C ASP A 309 3.58 9.42 1.71
N LEU A 310 3.31 8.37 2.47
CA LEU A 310 3.21 7.03 1.90
C LEU A 310 1.94 6.86 1.07
N SER A 311 2.03 6.00 0.06
CA SER A 311 0.86 5.46 -0.61
C SER A 311 0.45 4.12 0.01
N ILE A 312 -0.83 3.79 -0.12
CA ILE A 312 -1.34 2.51 0.36
C ILE A 312 -0.76 1.35 -0.44
N ASP A 313 -0.58 1.55 -1.75
CA ASP A 313 -0.03 0.54 -2.63
C ASP A 313 1.44 0.20 -2.26
N GLU A 314 2.20 1.19 -1.78
CA GLU A 314 3.55 1.02 -1.26
C GLU A 314 3.56 0.22 0.04
N ILE A 315 2.73 0.61 1.01
CA ILE A 315 2.62 -0.12 2.28
C ILE A 315 2.17 -1.56 2.06
N LEU A 316 1.22 -1.77 1.16
CA LEU A 316 0.75 -3.10 0.79
C LEU A 316 1.86 -3.91 0.12
N HIS A 317 2.64 -3.31 -0.77
CA HIS A 317 3.79 -3.96 -1.41
C HIS A 317 4.78 -4.46 -0.36
N ASP A 318 5.17 -3.61 0.58
CA ASP A 318 6.12 -3.96 1.65
C ASP A 318 5.56 -5.05 2.58
N LEU A 319 4.26 -4.96 2.92
CA LEU A 319 3.59 -5.99 3.75
C LEU A 319 3.57 -7.34 3.04
N VAL A 320 3.15 -7.39 1.79
CA VAL A 320 3.09 -8.62 1.00
C VAL A 320 4.49 -9.23 0.87
N ALA A 321 5.48 -8.45 0.49
CA ALA A 321 6.87 -8.91 0.37
C ALA A 321 7.41 -9.49 1.70
N MET A 322 7.12 -8.84 2.83
CA MET A 322 7.55 -9.33 4.14
C MET A 322 6.81 -10.61 4.56
N ILE A 323 5.50 -10.68 4.31
CA ILE A 323 4.67 -11.86 4.58
C ILE A 323 5.18 -13.07 3.80
N GLU A 324 5.45 -12.90 2.50
CA GLU A 324 5.97 -13.96 1.64
C GLU A 324 7.37 -14.41 2.08
N LYS A 325 8.27 -13.46 2.35
CA LYS A 325 9.63 -13.74 2.83
C LYS A 325 9.64 -14.55 4.12
N MET A 326 8.78 -14.19 5.07
CA MET A 326 8.71 -14.84 6.38
C MET A 326 7.76 -16.03 6.42
N LYS A 327 6.91 -16.18 5.40
CA LYS A 327 5.75 -17.11 5.42
C LYS A 327 4.84 -16.82 6.62
N ALA A 328 4.60 -15.54 6.88
CA ALA A 328 3.91 -15.09 8.07
C ALA A 328 2.45 -15.52 8.08
N LYS A 329 1.94 -15.98 9.22
CA LYS A 329 0.53 -16.31 9.45
C LYS A 329 -0.20 -15.22 10.24
N ARG A 330 0.53 -14.36 10.94
CA ARG A 330 0.02 -13.31 11.83
C ARG A 330 0.48 -11.95 11.35
N VAL A 331 -0.47 -11.04 11.16
CA VAL A 331 -0.18 -9.66 10.76
C VAL A 331 -0.79 -8.71 11.76
N VAL A 332 -0.02 -7.71 12.19
CA VAL A 332 -0.47 -6.66 13.11
C VAL A 332 -0.36 -5.31 12.44
N ILE A 333 -1.39 -4.48 12.54
CA ILE A 333 -1.41 -3.07 12.14
C ILE A 333 -1.70 -2.24 13.39
N ASP A 334 -0.67 -1.61 13.94
CA ASP A 334 -0.76 -0.80 15.18
C ASP A 334 -0.23 0.62 14.94
N SER A 335 -1.11 1.61 14.81
CA SER A 335 -2.57 1.62 14.85
C SER A 335 -3.16 2.13 13.52
N LEU A 336 -4.48 1.95 13.33
CA LEU A 336 -5.18 2.52 12.15
C LEU A 336 -5.12 4.03 12.10
N SER A 337 -5.15 4.72 13.26
CA SER A 337 -5.01 6.18 13.35
C SER A 337 -3.61 6.61 12.90
N GLY A 338 -2.57 5.93 13.36
CA GLY A 338 -1.20 6.16 12.92
C GLY A 338 -1.02 5.85 11.44
N PHE A 339 -1.66 4.79 10.95
CA PHE A 339 -1.66 4.44 9.53
C PHE A 339 -2.23 5.57 8.66
N GLU A 340 -3.40 6.11 9.03
CA GLU A 340 -4.00 7.24 8.33
C GLU A 340 -3.09 8.48 8.33
N LEU A 341 -2.46 8.79 9.46
CA LEU A 341 -1.54 9.92 9.58
C LEU A 341 -0.27 9.75 8.72
N ALA A 342 0.21 8.52 8.56
CA ALA A 342 1.37 8.21 7.72
C ALA A 342 1.07 8.35 6.22
N LEU A 343 -0.21 8.27 5.82
CA LEU A 343 -0.60 8.46 4.43
C LEU A 343 -0.50 9.92 4.00
N SER A 344 -0.08 10.11 2.74
CA SER A 344 -0.21 11.40 2.08
C SER A 344 -1.64 11.92 2.17
N SER A 345 -1.79 13.23 2.34
CA SER A 345 -3.09 13.92 2.39
C SER A 345 -3.98 13.60 1.18
N ILE A 346 -3.37 13.25 0.05
CA ILE A 346 -4.05 12.88 -1.20
C ILE A 346 -4.82 11.56 -1.03
N PHE A 347 -4.34 10.63 -0.20
CA PHE A 347 -4.93 9.31 -0.02
C PHE A 347 -5.88 9.21 1.17
N ARG A 348 -5.86 10.19 2.09
CA ARG A 348 -6.70 10.16 3.31
C ARG A 348 -8.19 10.19 3.01
N ASP A 349 -8.61 10.91 1.98
CA ASP A 349 -10.03 10.98 1.59
C ASP A 349 -10.62 9.60 1.24
N ASN A 350 -9.79 8.70 0.73
CA ASN A 350 -10.16 7.34 0.33
C ASN A 350 -9.64 6.25 1.30
N PHE A 351 -9.28 6.65 2.54
CA PHE A 351 -8.68 5.75 3.54
C PHE A 351 -9.50 4.50 3.78
N ARG A 352 -10.83 4.64 3.84
CA ARG A 352 -11.75 3.52 4.09
C ARG A 352 -11.70 2.46 2.97
N GLU A 353 -11.73 2.88 1.71
CA GLU A 353 -11.63 1.95 0.57
C GLU A 353 -10.28 1.26 0.55
N ALA A 354 -9.26 2.00 0.83
CA ALA A 354 -7.90 1.54 0.86
C ALA A 354 -7.64 0.52 1.98
N LEU A 355 -8.17 0.76 3.18
CA LEU A 355 -8.11 -0.18 4.29
C LEU A 355 -8.89 -1.46 3.95
N TYR A 356 -10.05 -1.33 3.28
CA TYR A 356 -10.80 -2.50 2.81
C TYR A 356 -9.96 -3.38 1.89
N ARG A 357 -9.32 -2.77 0.88
CA ARG A 357 -8.44 -3.50 -0.05
C ARG A 357 -7.26 -4.16 0.66
N LEU A 358 -6.61 -3.42 1.58
CA LEU A 358 -5.49 -3.94 2.36
C LEU A 358 -5.90 -5.18 3.15
N VAL A 359 -6.96 -5.09 3.95
CA VAL A 359 -7.43 -6.21 4.78
C VAL A 359 -7.83 -7.40 3.92
N ALA A 360 -8.54 -7.16 2.82
CA ALA A 360 -9.01 -8.21 1.92
C ALA A 360 -7.83 -8.96 1.26
N ILE A 361 -6.79 -8.26 0.84
CA ILE A 361 -5.59 -8.90 0.25
C ILE A 361 -4.86 -9.70 1.32
N LEU A 362 -4.61 -9.15 2.49
CA LEU A 362 -3.90 -9.83 3.56
C LEU A 362 -4.64 -11.09 4.03
N THR A 363 -5.95 -11.00 4.25
CA THR A 363 -6.76 -12.18 4.62
C THR A 363 -6.86 -13.19 3.47
N GLY A 364 -6.91 -12.71 2.23
CA GLY A 364 -6.87 -13.54 1.01
C GLY A 364 -5.58 -14.36 0.88
N MET A 365 -4.46 -13.87 1.41
CA MET A 365 -3.21 -14.63 1.51
C MET A 365 -3.24 -15.70 2.62
N GLY A 366 -4.35 -15.83 3.34
CA GLY A 366 -4.50 -16.77 4.46
C GLY A 366 -3.90 -16.28 5.78
N THR A 367 -3.52 -14.99 5.87
CA THR A 367 -3.00 -14.42 7.12
C THR A 367 -4.14 -13.96 8.03
N THR A 368 -3.93 -14.08 9.34
CA THR A 368 -4.83 -13.51 10.34
C THR A 368 -4.35 -12.11 10.71
N VAL A 369 -5.23 -11.12 10.54
CA VAL A 369 -4.88 -9.70 10.67
C VAL A 369 -5.46 -9.11 11.94
N LEU A 370 -4.62 -8.62 12.86
CA LEU A 370 -5.02 -7.88 14.04
C LEU A 370 -4.75 -6.39 13.83
N MET A 371 -5.78 -5.58 13.94
CA MET A 371 -5.71 -4.13 13.82
C MET A 371 -6.10 -3.47 15.13
N THR A 372 -5.40 -2.40 15.51
CA THR A 372 -5.79 -1.58 16.64
C THR A 372 -6.37 -0.25 16.20
N ALA A 373 -7.35 0.27 16.93
CA ALA A 373 -7.91 1.59 16.70
C ALA A 373 -8.19 2.30 18.02
N GLU A 374 -7.99 3.60 18.03
CA GLU A 374 -8.35 4.43 19.17
C GLU A 374 -9.84 4.77 19.16
N LEU A 375 -10.47 4.66 20.32
CA LEU A 375 -11.82 5.15 20.53
C LEU A 375 -11.74 6.58 21.01
N GLU A 376 -12.31 7.52 20.26
CA GLU A 376 -12.59 8.85 20.77
C GLU A 376 -13.70 8.74 21.82
N ASP A 377 -13.47 9.32 23.00
CA ASP A 377 -14.40 9.31 24.13
C ASP A 377 -15.64 10.16 23.88
N ARG A 378 -16.50 9.71 22.99
CA ARG A 378 -17.88 10.16 22.92
C ARG A 378 -18.75 9.17 23.71
N TYR A 379 -18.90 9.41 25.01
CA TYR A 379 -19.57 8.51 25.95
C TYR A 379 -21.03 8.17 25.59
N THR A 380 -21.64 8.85 24.63
CA THR A 380 -23.06 8.74 24.32
C THR A 380 -23.39 7.88 23.10
N VAL A 381 -22.44 7.50 22.28
CA VAL A 381 -22.67 6.71 21.06
C VAL A 381 -21.65 5.59 20.96
N LEU A 382 -22.12 4.34 20.86
CA LEU A 382 -21.29 3.17 20.55
C LEU A 382 -20.78 3.24 19.11
N GLN A 383 -19.79 4.11 18.85
CA GLN A 383 -19.05 4.09 17.60
C GLN A 383 -17.81 3.21 17.78
N PHE A 384 -17.80 2.04 17.15
CA PHE A 384 -16.69 1.09 17.21
C PHE A 384 -15.46 1.53 16.39
N SER A 385 -15.54 2.61 15.62
CA SER A 385 -14.40 3.26 14.97
C SER A 385 -14.77 4.66 14.51
N SER A 386 -13.83 5.58 14.54
CA SER A 386 -13.96 6.96 14.04
C SER A 386 -14.30 7.01 12.54
N TYR A 387 -14.00 5.94 11.81
CA TYR A 387 -14.13 5.85 10.34
C TYR A 387 -15.25 4.94 9.85
N GLY A 388 -16.12 4.44 10.74
CA GLY A 388 -17.12 3.45 10.36
C GLY A 388 -16.53 2.11 9.88
N ASN A 389 -15.28 1.78 10.24
CA ASN A 389 -14.54 0.61 9.74
C ASN A 389 -14.94 -0.72 10.40
N ALA A 390 -15.86 -0.70 11.37
CA ALA A 390 -16.32 -1.90 12.06
C ALA A 390 -16.90 -2.99 11.14
N PHE A 391 -17.38 -2.61 9.94
CA PHE A 391 -17.90 -3.58 8.97
C PHE A 391 -16.77 -4.37 8.29
N LEU A 392 -15.54 -3.84 8.26
CA LEU A 392 -14.38 -4.48 7.61
C LEU A 392 -13.82 -5.64 8.43
N ALA A 393 -13.99 -5.59 9.76
CA ALA A 393 -13.47 -6.62 10.64
C ALA A 393 -14.44 -7.79 10.76
N ASP A 394 -13.91 -9.01 10.76
CA ASP A 394 -14.67 -10.23 11.03
C ASP A 394 -14.95 -10.39 12.52
N ALA A 395 -13.99 -9.97 13.36
CA ALA A 395 -14.14 -9.96 14.81
C ALA A 395 -13.82 -8.57 15.40
N ILE A 396 -14.47 -8.22 16.49
CA ILE A 396 -14.25 -6.97 17.21
C ILE A 396 -14.13 -7.26 18.71
N ILE A 397 -13.02 -6.81 19.29
CA ILE A 397 -12.80 -6.77 20.73
C ILE A 397 -12.77 -5.31 21.16
N MET A 398 -13.52 -4.99 22.21
CA MET A 398 -13.57 -3.66 22.78
C MET A 398 -12.96 -3.65 24.18
N GLN A 399 -12.04 -2.72 24.40
CA GLN A 399 -11.43 -2.40 25.68
C GLN A 399 -11.96 -1.05 26.15
N ARG A 400 -12.31 -0.90 27.43
CA ARG A 400 -12.77 0.36 27.99
C ARG A 400 -12.26 0.56 29.41
N TYR A 401 -12.20 1.84 29.81
CA TYR A 401 -12.16 2.23 31.20
C TYR A 401 -13.58 2.44 31.70
N VAL A 402 -13.84 2.02 32.93
CA VAL A 402 -15.07 2.25 33.64
C VAL A 402 -14.75 2.70 35.05
N GLU A 403 -15.48 3.69 35.54
CA GLU A 403 -15.40 4.11 36.95
C GLU A 403 -16.39 3.27 37.80
N LEU A 404 -15.85 2.56 38.77
CA LEU A 404 -16.62 1.75 39.69
C LEU A 404 -16.12 2.01 41.11
N ASP A 405 -17.05 2.44 41.96
CA ASP A 405 -16.76 2.72 43.38
C ASP A 405 -15.55 3.68 43.56
N GLY A 406 -15.44 4.71 42.69
CA GLY A 406 -14.39 5.71 42.71
C GLY A 406 -13.04 5.22 42.17
N GLN A 407 -12.98 4.07 41.52
CA GLN A 407 -11.77 3.52 40.92
C GLN A 407 -11.91 3.29 39.41
N MET A 408 -10.92 3.67 38.67
CA MET A 408 -10.82 3.33 37.22
C MET A 408 -10.47 1.85 37.07
N LYS A 409 -11.36 1.11 36.44
CA LYS A 409 -11.15 -0.32 36.12
C LYS A 409 -11.13 -0.51 34.62
N ARG A 410 -10.37 -1.48 34.14
CA ARG A 410 -10.39 -1.88 32.73
C ARG A 410 -11.39 -3.01 32.51
N VAL A 411 -12.13 -2.93 31.42
CA VAL A 411 -13.06 -3.99 31.00
C VAL A 411 -12.85 -4.33 29.54
N VAL A 412 -13.06 -5.59 29.21
CA VAL A 412 -12.97 -6.14 27.85
C VAL A 412 -14.27 -6.87 27.50
N SER A 413 -14.68 -6.78 26.24
CA SER A 413 -15.82 -7.55 25.70
C SER A 413 -15.55 -7.92 24.25
N VAL A 414 -16.06 -9.07 23.84
CA VAL A 414 -16.14 -9.47 22.42
C VAL A 414 -17.47 -8.95 21.88
N VAL A 415 -17.41 -8.08 20.89
CA VAL A 415 -18.60 -7.41 20.33
C VAL A 415 -19.19 -8.24 19.20
N LYS A 416 -18.30 -8.87 18.38
CA LYS A 416 -18.70 -9.57 17.17
C LYS A 416 -17.65 -10.60 16.80
N VAL A 417 -18.09 -11.76 16.31
CA VAL A 417 -17.30 -12.71 15.51
C VAL A 417 -18.22 -13.25 14.41
N ARG A 418 -17.87 -13.00 13.16
CA ARG A 418 -18.68 -13.47 12.02
C ARG A 418 -18.69 -14.99 11.97
N GLY A 419 -19.86 -15.58 11.78
CA GLY A 419 -20.01 -17.03 11.60
C GLY A 419 -19.56 -17.89 12.77
N SER A 420 -19.36 -17.30 13.97
CA SER A 420 -18.94 -18.02 15.18
C SER A 420 -19.62 -17.45 16.42
N ASP A 421 -19.91 -18.32 17.36
CA ASP A 421 -20.32 -17.90 18.70
C ASP A 421 -19.15 -17.25 19.45
N HIS A 422 -19.51 -16.40 20.41
CA HIS A 422 -18.58 -15.74 21.32
C HIS A 422 -19.29 -15.39 22.64
N SER A 423 -18.51 -15.18 23.70
CA SER A 423 -19.03 -14.69 24.97
C SER A 423 -19.62 -13.29 24.81
N LYS A 424 -20.77 -13.09 25.42
CA LYS A 424 -21.43 -11.77 25.51
C LYS A 424 -21.11 -11.05 26.81
N ASP A 425 -20.21 -11.60 27.60
CA ASP A 425 -19.81 -11.05 28.87
C ASP A 425 -18.93 -9.82 28.73
N VAL A 426 -19.08 -8.89 29.64
CA VAL A 426 -18.06 -7.86 29.92
C VAL A 426 -17.26 -8.38 31.10
N ARG A 427 -15.93 -8.54 30.91
CA ARG A 427 -15.03 -9.03 31.94
C ARG A 427 -14.04 -7.94 32.35
N PHE A 428 -13.62 -7.94 33.61
CA PHE A 428 -12.49 -7.13 34.04
C PHE A 428 -11.22 -7.65 33.38
N PHE A 429 -10.30 -6.77 33.09
CA PHE A 429 -8.95 -7.17 32.75
C PHE A 429 -7.94 -6.20 33.37
N ASP A 430 -6.73 -6.69 33.55
CA ASP A 430 -5.61 -5.88 34.06
C ASP A 430 -4.34 -6.16 33.29
N ILE A 431 -3.35 -5.29 33.45
CA ILE A 431 -2.03 -5.41 32.86
C ILE A 431 -1.06 -5.43 34.04
N GLU A 432 -0.52 -6.60 34.33
CA GLU A 432 0.42 -6.82 35.42
C GLU A 432 1.73 -7.38 34.87
N GLY A 433 2.87 -6.76 35.21
CA GLY A 433 4.17 -7.20 34.72
C GLY A 433 4.33 -7.24 33.19
N GLY A 434 3.52 -6.45 32.47
CA GLY A 434 3.52 -6.45 31.00
C GLY A 434 2.68 -7.56 30.36
N THR A 435 1.88 -8.31 31.12
CA THR A 435 0.99 -9.39 30.65
C THR A 435 -0.46 -9.02 30.89
N ILE A 436 -1.33 -9.41 29.95
CA ILE A 436 -2.77 -9.20 30.07
C ILE A 436 -3.40 -10.36 30.83
N THR A 437 -4.11 -10.04 31.90
CA THR A 437 -4.93 -10.98 32.65
C THR A 437 -6.40 -10.60 32.55
N VAL A 438 -7.26 -11.54 32.11
CA VAL A 438 -8.72 -11.35 32.04
C VAL A 438 -9.36 -12.05 33.20
N GLY A 439 -10.05 -11.27 34.01
CA GLY A 439 -10.66 -11.71 35.26
C GLY A 439 -12.15 -12.10 35.12
N ARG A 440 -12.86 -12.00 36.24
CA ARG A 440 -14.25 -12.38 36.33
C ARG A 440 -15.18 -11.48 35.50
N ARG A 441 -16.37 -12.02 35.22
CA ARG A 441 -17.44 -11.26 34.60
C ARG A 441 -17.87 -10.08 35.50
N LEU A 442 -18.11 -8.95 34.88
CA LEU A 442 -18.70 -7.79 35.57
C LEU A 442 -20.21 -8.04 35.77
N SER A 443 -20.62 -8.13 37.02
CA SER A 443 -22.03 -8.36 37.42
C SER A 443 -22.54 -7.24 38.30
N GLY A 444 -23.85 -7.01 38.25
CA GLY A 444 -24.52 -6.01 39.11
C GLY A 444 -24.46 -4.56 38.56
N TYR A 445 -24.02 -4.36 37.34
CA TYR A 445 -24.00 -3.06 36.66
C TYR A 445 -24.65 -3.15 35.29
N SER A 446 -25.30 -2.07 34.86
CA SER A 446 -25.82 -1.86 33.50
C SER A 446 -25.29 -0.54 32.95
N GLY A 447 -25.38 -0.31 31.62
CA GLY A 447 -24.91 0.93 31.01
C GLY A 447 -23.39 1.07 30.90
N ILE A 448 -22.62 -0.01 31.06
CA ILE A 448 -21.15 -0.01 31.05
C ILE A 448 -20.61 0.40 29.68
N LEU A 449 -21.24 -0.09 28.64
CA LEU A 449 -20.80 0.18 27.26
C LEU A 449 -21.14 1.61 26.82
N SER A 450 -22.10 2.27 27.48
CA SER A 450 -22.42 3.69 27.26
C SER A 450 -21.58 4.64 28.12
N GLY A 451 -20.64 4.12 28.93
CA GLY A 451 -19.77 4.93 29.79
C GLY A 451 -20.47 5.45 31.07
N GLN A 452 -21.71 5.06 31.31
CA GLN A 452 -22.46 5.42 32.51
C GLN A 452 -22.91 4.14 33.26
N PRO A 453 -22.01 3.53 34.02
CA PRO A 453 -22.34 2.34 34.80
C PRO A 453 -23.39 2.68 35.90
N VAL A 454 -24.53 2.07 35.83
CA VAL A 454 -25.57 2.16 36.87
C VAL A 454 -25.58 0.85 37.65
N ARG A 455 -25.48 0.94 38.97
CA ARG A 455 -25.57 -0.24 39.83
C ARG A 455 -26.99 -0.79 39.75
N GLY A 456 -27.14 -2.01 39.30
CA GLY A 456 -28.43 -2.70 39.26
C GLY A 456 -28.91 -2.91 40.68
N GLY A 457 -29.89 -2.13 41.11
CA GLY A 457 -30.60 -2.39 42.38
C GLY A 457 -31.29 -3.75 42.27
N HIS A 458 -31.24 -4.56 43.31
CA HIS A 458 -32.11 -5.72 43.45
C HIS A 458 -33.55 -5.27 43.17
N ALA A 459 -34.10 -5.60 42.02
CA ALA A 459 -35.52 -5.45 41.79
C ALA A 459 -36.23 -6.37 42.78
N SER A 460 -36.66 -5.81 43.92
CA SER A 460 -37.60 -6.48 44.80
C SER A 460 -38.81 -6.81 43.95
N VAL A 461 -39.06 -8.10 43.77
CA VAL A 461 -40.29 -8.62 43.15
C VAL A 461 -41.44 -8.15 44.01
N ARG A 462 -41.97 -6.96 43.71
CA ARG A 462 -43.31 -6.57 44.25
C ARG A 462 -44.32 -7.54 43.63
N ARG A 463 -44.67 -8.58 44.42
CA ARG A 463 -45.86 -9.39 44.20
C ARG A 463 -47.07 -8.44 44.05
N ARG A 464 -47.57 -8.30 42.83
CA ARG A 464 -48.90 -7.71 42.60
C ARG A 464 -49.93 -8.61 43.31
N LYS A 465 -50.40 -8.18 44.46
CA LYS A 465 -51.66 -8.70 45.06
C LYS A 465 -52.78 -8.53 44.03
N LYS A 466 -53.29 -9.65 43.53
CA LYS A 466 -54.55 -9.67 42.82
C LYS A 466 -55.64 -9.12 43.81
N LEU A 467 -56.12 -7.94 43.53
CA LEU A 467 -57.39 -7.51 44.11
C LEU A 467 -58.49 -8.30 43.39
N SER A 468 -59.09 -9.25 44.11
CA SER A 468 -60.36 -9.85 43.75
C SER A 468 -61.46 -8.80 44.00
N LEU A 469 -62.01 -8.27 42.92
CA LEU A 469 -63.30 -7.60 42.98
C LEU A 469 -64.38 -8.66 42.79
N GLY A 470 -65.04 -8.99 43.86
CA GLY A 470 -66.34 -9.69 43.85
C GLY A 470 -67.45 -8.71 43.53
N ARG A 471 -68.27 -9.13 42.70
CA ARG A 471 -69.71 -8.90 42.35
C ARG A 471 -69.90 -8.46 40.93
#